data_7901510102bf0ae2eda0b197515941aa
#
_entry.id   7901510102bf0ae2eda0b197515941aa
#
_cell.length_a   1.000
_cell.length_b   1.000
_cell.length_c   1.000
_cell.angle_alpha   90.00
_cell.angle_beta   90.00
_cell.angle_gamma   90.00
#
_symmetry.space_group_name_H-M   'P 1'
#
loop_
_entity.id
_entity.type
_entity.pdbx_description
1 polymer ?
#
loop_
_entity_poly.entity_id
_entity_poly.type
_entity_poly.pdbx_seq_one_letter_code
_entity_poly.pdbx_strand_id
1 'polypeptide(L)'
;MFDYMNDINYDNYTQFIHDVDICRSDMLDADLKLLHDQGLIIDIEREFELFKGKAIIEYKNIRFDCFLHPKSGKKLYVFLNAAFPNAGFAHNTHFHRWSYYTFLNGSVLNIADPMCQIYEGLRLGWYYGNQDFNLRIYVSEIVKLIAVKLEIPNDQIIFYGSSGGGAAAIECASHIEYAKAVSINPQIALFRHLYAHDFEKITHNNLFTEDSRWHRNNGTYYLQHNNKSKHLIMVNLRSESDMMHLDYIIRAMELKLKYGLNFFGDLIIWLYDCDCEPYIGAHMLQDNHCLAFAVQMLLEEIDSQEFMEHKDDSFYRYINEWWYTWWKREQSWRKKQPDLKYLAKCAKALKKTALFGTGDEAQKLCEQLLDMNGENYYSIEAVFDNDRNKAGSVFNGIQITHPDDINDWSQYFIIISTVKFVKEIQQQLMNYGLAYGENFIVCADLYR
;
A
#
# COMPACT_ATOMS: atom_id res chain seq x y z
N MET A 1 14.81 -18.45 18.73
CA MET A 1 13.80 -17.73 17.92
C MET A 1 12.93 -16.82 18.77
N PHE A 2 12.33 -17.30 19.87
CA PHE A 2 11.65 -16.43 20.85
C PHE A 2 12.58 -15.37 21.46
N ASP A 3 13.87 -15.65 21.66
CA ASP A 3 14.86 -14.66 22.11
C ASP A 3 15.06 -13.53 21.10
N TYR A 4 14.96 -13.82 19.81
CA TYR A 4 15.07 -12.82 18.75
C TYR A 4 13.89 -11.83 18.74
N MET A 5 12.68 -12.30 19.11
CA MET A 5 11.50 -11.42 19.23
C MET A 5 11.50 -10.60 20.50
N ASN A 6 12.11 -11.09 21.58
CA ASN A 6 12.31 -10.33 22.82
C ASN A 6 13.38 -9.22 22.68
N ASP A 7 14.31 -9.37 21.72
CA ASP A 7 15.32 -8.37 21.41
C ASP A 7 14.87 -7.31 20.39
N ILE A 8 13.68 -7.47 19.78
CA ILE A 8 13.04 -6.40 18.99
C ILE A 8 12.49 -5.37 19.97
N ASN A 9 13.39 -4.68 20.64
CA ASN A 9 12.97 -3.47 21.32
C ASN A 9 12.66 -2.40 20.25
N TYR A 10 11.88 -1.42 20.64
CA TYR A 10 11.43 -0.33 19.74
C TYR A 10 12.63 0.45 19.16
N ASP A 11 13.73 0.54 19.86
CA ASP A 11 14.93 1.26 19.44
C ASP A 11 15.63 0.52 18.29
N ASN A 12 15.73 -0.80 18.35
CA ASN A 12 16.27 -1.63 17.27
C ASN A 12 15.41 -1.53 16.00
N TYR A 13 14.09 -1.44 16.17
CA TYR A 13 13.18 -1.26 15.07
C TYR A 13 13.30 0.15 14.43
N THR A 14 13.38 1.20 15.23
CA THR A 14 13.58 2.57 14.75
C THR A 14 14.91 2.69 14.01
N GLN A 15 15.97 2.03 14.50
CA GLN A 15 17.27 1.96 13.84
C GLN A 15 17.15 1.20 12.50
N PHE A 16 16.45 0.07 12.49
CA PHE A 16 16.22 -0.69 11.25
C PHE A 16 15.52 0.15 10.18
N ILE A 17 14.48 0.91 10.53
CA ILE A 17 13.80 1.83 9.60
C ILE A 17 14.75 2.91 9.10
N HIS A 18 15.52 3.52 10.00
CA HIS A 18 16.52 4.53 9.64
C HIS A 18 17.57 3.96 8.68
N ASP A 19 18.09 2.76 8.96
CA ASP A 19 19.09 2.10 8.12
C ASP A 19 18.52 1.72 6.74
N VAL A 20 17.26 1.28 6.68
CA VAL A 20 16.55 1.02 5.43
C VAL A 20 16.33 2.30 4.63
N ASP A 21 15.94 3.39 5.29
CA ASP A 21 15.71 4.67 4.62
C ASP A 21 17.01 5.28 4.07
N ILE A 22 18.14 5.12 4.77
CA ILE A 22 19.47 5.52 4.29
C ILE A 22 19.87 4.66 3.08
N CYS A 23 19.81 3.33 3.20
CA CYS A 23 20.10 2.43 2.07
C CYS A 23 19.21 2.72 0.86
N ARG A 24 17.98 3.12 1.10
CA ARG A 24 16.99 3.46 0.07
C ARG A 24 17.35 4.71 -0.72
N SER A 25 17.90 5.74 -0.07
CA SER A 25 18.29 6.98 -0.76
C SER A 25 19.48 6.77 -1.69
N ASP A 26 20.47 5.98 -1.29
CA ASP A 26 21.69 5.76 -2.07
C ASP A 26 21.50 4.77 -3.23
N MET A 27 20.57 3.82 -3.10
CA MET A 27 20.23 2.84 -4.14
C MET A 27 19.22 3.38 -5.16
N LEU A 28 18.38 4.34 -4.80
CA LEU A 28 17.26 4.82 -5.60
C LEU A 28 17.68 5.41 -6.96
N ASP A 29 18.77 6.13 -7.03
CA ASP A 29 19.19 6.80 -8.27
C ASP A 29 19.68 5.83 -9.35
N ALA A 30 20.35 4.76 -8.96
CA ALA A 30 20.80 3.71 -9.89
C ALA A 30 19.63 2.84 -10.35
N ASP A 31 18.70 2.51 -9.44
CA ASP A 31 17.59 1.61 -9.68
C ASP A 31 16.40 2.30 -10.35
N LEU A 32 16.23 3.61 -10.16
CA LEU A 32 15.28 4.41 -10.96
C LEU A 32 15.59 4.34 -12.46
N LYS A 33 16.87 4.25 -12.86
CA LYS A 33 17.23 4.02 -14.27
C LYS A 33 16.71 2.69 -14.77
N LEU A 34 16.83 1.61 -13.97
CA LEU A 34 16.33 0.29 -14.34
C LEU A 34 14.81 0.25 -14.51
N LEU A 35 14.07 1.08 -13.78
CA LEU A 35 12.61 1.20 -13.93
C LEU A 35 12.19 1.95 -15.19
N HIS A 36 13.03 2.89 -15.66
CA HIS A 36 12.75 3.73 -16.83
C HIS A 36 13.30 3.15 -18.13
N ASP A 37 14.15 2.12 -18.08
CA ASP A 37 14.61 1.43 -19.29
C ASP A 37 13.42 0.79 -20.01
N GLN A 38 13.50 0.74 -21.35
CA GLN A 38 12.43 0.19 -22.18
C GLN A 38 12.17 -1.31 -21.92
N GLY A 39 13.06 -1.94 -21.17
CA GLY A 39 12.97 -3.34 -20.79
C GLY A 39 13.33 -4.30 -21.91
N LEU A 40 13.88 -5.44 -21.50
CA LEU A 40 14.14 -6.57 -22.40
C LEU A 40 12.81 -7.28 -22.71
N ILE A 41 12.57 -7.65 -23.96
CA ILE A 41 11.43 -8.52 -24.33
C ILE A 41 11.90 -9.97 -24.20
N ILE A 42 11.19 -10.76 -23.41
CA ILE A 42 11.50 -12.15 -23.09
C ILE A 42 10.30 -13.03 -23.47
N ASP A 43 10.49 -13.92 -24.43
CA ASP A 43 9.57 -15.04 -24.67
C ASP A 43 9.87 -16.14 -23.64
N ILE A 44 9.08 -16.16 -22.55
CA ILE A 44 9.33 -17.06 -21.42
C ILE A 44 8.99 -18.53 -21.73
N GLU A 45 8.29 -18.81 -22.84
CA GLU A 45 7.99 -20.17 -23.31
C GLU A 45 9.21 -20.81 -23.99
N ARG A 46 10.24 -20.01 -24.29
CA ARG A 46 11.53 -20.46 -24.77
C ARG A 46 12.58 -20.46 -23.67
N GLU A 47 13.77 -20.94 -23.99
CA GLU A 47 14.91 -20.78 -23.09
C GLU A 47 15.24 -19.28 -22.94
N PHE A 48 15.28 -18.79 -21.69
CA PHE A 48 15.56 -17.41 -21.38
C PHE A 48 16.64 -17.28 -20.30
N GLU A 49 17.38 -16.19 -20.34
CA GLU A 49 18.30 -15.79 -19.29
C GLU A 49 17.58 -14.97 -18.21
N LEU A 50 18.02 -15.13 -16.96
CA LEU A 50 17.53 -14.31 -15.87
C LEU A 50 17.89 -12.85 -16.12
N PHE A 51 16.91 -11.99 -15.93
CA PHE A 51 17.08 -10.55 -16.05
C PHE A 51 17.15 -9.85 -14.68
N LYS A 52 17.68 -8.64 -14.67
CA LYS A 52 17.59 -7.71 -13.54
C LYS A 52 17.04 -6.39 -14.04
N GLY A 53 16.08 -5.82 -13.29
CA GLY A 53 15.39 -4.59 -13.68
C GLY A 53 14.09 -4.89 -14.42
N LYS A 54 13.66 -3.98 -15.29
CA LYS A 54 12.40 -4.07 -16.05
C LYS A 54 12.55 -5.01 -17.24
N ALA A 55 11.56 -5.86 -17.48
CA ALA A 55 11.40 -6.66 -18.67
C ALA A 55 9.93 -6.76 -19.07
N ILE A 56 9.67 -6.99 -20.32
CA ILE A 56 8.37 -7.38 -20.86
C ILE A 56 8.40 -8.88 -21.12
N ILE A 57 7.65 -9.64 -20.33
CA ILE A 57 7.52 -11.07 -20.51
C ILE A 57 6.35 -11.33 -21.46
N GLU A 58 6.65 -11.99 -22.58
CA GLU A 58 5.62 -12.50 -23.48
C GLU A 58 5.29 -13.95 -23.09
N TYR A 59 4.03 -14.20 -22.77
CA TYR A 59 3.51 -15.53 -22.42
C TYR A 59 2.12 -15.72 -23.01
N LYS A 60 1.93 -16.78 -23.80
CA LYS A 60 0.65 -17.09 -24.49
C LYS A 60 0.05 -15.89 -25.22
N ASN A 61 0.89 -15.14 -25.95
CA ASN A 61 0.56 -13.91 -26.67
C ASN A 61 0.07 -12.74 -25.81
N ILE A 62 0.28 -12.78 -24.52
CA ILE A 62 0.03 -11.67 -23.61
C ILE A 62 1.36 -11.10 -23.13
N ARG A 63 1.42 -9.78 -23.00
CA ARG A 63 2.58 -9.05 -22.44
C ARG A 63 2.36 -8.74 -20.98
N PHE A 64 3.38 -9.06 -20.20
CA PHE A 64 3.44 -8.80 -18.76
C PHE A 64 4.64 -7.91 -18.50
N ASP A 65 4.41 -6.66 -18.10
CA ASP A 65 5.49 -5.82 -17.63
C ASP A 65 5.92 -6.29 -16.24
N CYS A 66 7.20 -6.60 -16.12
CA CYS A 66 7.78 -7.15 -14.92
C CYS A 66 9.00 -6.33 -14.47
N PHE A 67 9.26 -6.33 -13.17
CA PHE A 67 10.51 -5.84 -12.60
C PHE A 67 11.06 -6.91 -11.66
N LEU A 68 12.27 -7.40 -11.95
CA LEU A 68 12.93 -8.44 -11.17
C LEU A 68 14.20 -7.90 -10.53
N HIS A 69 14.33 -8.08 -9.23
CA HIS A 69 15.58 -7.89 -8.49
C HIS A 69 16.02 -9.24 -7.88
N PRO A 70 16.87 -10.00 -8.57
CA PRO A 70 17.34 -11.30 -8.08
C PRO A 70 18.32 -11.12 -6.92
N LYS A 71 18.20 -11.98 -5.92
CA LYS A 71 19.10 -12.10 -4.77
C LYS A 71 19.51 -13.54 -4.56
N SER A 72 20.61 -13.75 -3.84
CA SER A 72 21.12 -15.08 -3.47
C SER A 72 20.27 -15.85 -2.45
N GLY A 73 19.22 -15.22 -1.89
CA GLY A 73 18.30 -15.87 -0.96
C GLY A 73 17.36 -16.87 -1.64
N LYS A 74 16.86 -17.84 -0.88
CA LYS A 74 15.97 -18.91 -1.39
C LYS A 74 14.49 -18.50 -1.40
N LYS A 75 14.14 -17.22 -1.35
CA LYS A 75 12.76 -16.74 -1.35
C LYS A 75 12.47 -15.88 -2.57
N LEU A 76 11.24 -15.99 -3.10
CA LEU A 76 10.72 -15.14 -4.16
C LEU A 76 9.48 -14.41 -3.67
N TYR A 77 9.58 -13.10 -3.49
CA TYR A 77 8.46 -12.22 -3.19
C TYR A 77 7.88 -11.68 -4.50
N VAL A 78 6.61 -11.96 -4.73
CA VAL A 78 5.89 -11.56 -5.95
C VAL A 78 4.87 -10.48 -5.61
N PHE A 79 5.12 -9.25 -6.02
CA PHE A 79 4.23 -8.12 -5.74
C PHE A 79 3.25 -7.88 -6.89
N LEU A 80 1.98 -7.84 -6.53
CA LEU A 80 0.86 -7.58 -7.44
C LEU A 80 0.27 -6.20 -7.17
N ASN A 81 -0.08 -5.49 -8.25
CA ASN A 81 -0.60 -4.13 -8.16
C ASN A 81 -2.03 -4.07 -7.61
N ALA A 82 -2.29 -3.07 -6.80
CA ALA A 82 -3.63 -2.62 -6.43
C ALA A 82 -4.16 -1.59 -7.47
N ALA A 83 -5.30 -0.96 -7.18
CA ALA A 83 -5.83 0.13 -7.98
C ALA A 83 -4.86 1.32 -8.02
N PHE A 84 -4.84 2.01 -9.14
CA PHE A 84 -4.09 3.24 -9.33
C PHE A 84 -4.97 4.49 -9.13
N PRO A 85 -4.36 5.65 -8.82
CA PRO A 85 -5.11 6.90 -8.61
C PRO A 85 -5.96 7.31 -9.81
N ASN A 86 -5.45 7.07 -11.03
CA ASN A 86 -6.17 7.33 -12.28
C ASN A 86 -5.78 6.34 -13.38
N ALA A 87 -6.57 6.26 -14.41
CA ALA A 87 -6.39 5.32 -15.52
C ALA A 87 -5.13 5.58 -16.35
N GLY A 88 -4.78 6.85 -16.59
CA GLY A 88 -3.56 7.20 -17.32
C GLY A 88 -2.30 6.74 -16.57
N PHE A 89 -2.31 6.80 -15.25
CA PHE A 89 -1.23 6.28 -14.42
C PHE A 89 -1.18 4.74 -14.48
N ALA A 90 -2.34 4.08 -14.48
CA ALA A 90 -2.43 2.62 -14.57
C ALA A 90 -1.98 2.08 -15.94
N HIS A 91 -2.24 2.82 -17.01
CA HIS A 91 -1.82 2.45 -18.37
C HIS A 91 -0.31 2.54 -18.57
N ASN A 92 0.34 3.49 -17.91
CA ASN A 92 1.79 3.56 -17.86
C ASN A 92 2.29 2.60 -16.78
N THR A 93 3.18 1.67 -17.15
CA THR A 93 3.65 0.64 -16.24
C THR A 93 4.24 1.21 -14.95
N HIS A 94 3.63 0.86 -13.83
CA HIS A 94 4.12 1.16 -12.50
C HIS A 94 4.13 -0.12 -11.66
N PHE A 95 5.06 -0.20 -10.73
CA PHE A 95 5.20 -1.36 -9.86
C PHE A 95 5.01 -0.92 -8.40
N HIS A 96 3.96 -1.40 -7.77
CA HIS A 96 3.79 -1.19 -6.33
C HIS A 96 4.90 -1.90 -5.57
N ARG A 97 5.47 -1.25 -4.55
CA ARG A 97 6.46 -1.85 -3.65
C ARG A 97 7.74 -2.36 -4.32
N TRP A 98 8.06 -1.87 -5.51
CA TRP A 98 9.25 -2.30 -6.24
C TRP A 98 10.53 -2.13 -5.41
N SER A 99 10.60 -1.11 -4.54
CA SER A 99 11.74 -0.82 -3.69
C SER A 99 11.87 -1.73 -2.46
N TYR A 100 10.92 -2.65 -2.23
CA TYR A 100 10.95 -3.56 -1.07
C TYR A 100 12.10 -4.56 -1.13
N TYR A 101 12.73 -4.76 -2.29
CA TYR A 101 13.96 -5.55 -2.37
C TYR A 101 15.08 -4.99 -1.48
N THR A 102 15.04 -3.72 -1.08
CA THR A 102 16.08 -3.11 -0.23
C THR A 102 16.17 -3.75 1.15
N PHE A 103 15.06 -4.24 1.70
CA PHE A 103 15.00 -4.82 3.04
C PHE A 103 14.51 -6.27 3.08
N LEU A 104 13.90 -6.78 2.02
CA LEU A 104 13.48 -8.17 1.98
C LEU A 104 14.68 -9.11 1.75
N ASN A 105 14.66 -10.22 2.44
CA ASN A 105 15.72 -11.22 2.37
C ASN A 105 15.42 -12.26 1.26
N GLY A 106 15.28 -11.85 0.03
CA GLY A 106 14.98 -12.71 -1.11
C GLY A 106 14.84 -11.94 -2.40
N SER A 107 14.70 -12.67 -3.50
CA SER A 107 14.41 -12.08 -4.81
C SER A 107 13.04 -11.42 -4.81
N VAL A 108 12.92 -10.28 -5.50
CA VAL A 108 11.66 -9.54 -5.63
C VAL A 108 11.26 -9.50 -7.09
N LEU A 109 10.05 -9.93 -7.38
CA LEU A 109 9.42 -9.85 -8.69
C LEU A 109 8.15 -9.03 -8.58
N ASN A 110 8.07 -7.93 -9.30
CA ASN A 110 6.83 -7.19 -9.50
C ASN A 110 6.25 -7.55 -10.87
N ILE A 111 4.95 -7.78 -10.93
CA ILE A 111 4.22 -7.99 -12.17
C ILE A 111 3.10 -6.96 -12.22
N ALA A 112 3.10 -6.10 -13.24
CA ALA A 112 2.03 -5.15 -13.45
C ALA A 112 0.76 -5.86 -13.95
N ASP A 113 -0.41 -5.28 -13.68
CA ASP A 113 -1.68 -5.86 -14.15
C ASP A 113 -1.86 -5.63 -15.66
N PRO A 114 -1.78 -6.66 -16.50
CA PRO A 114 -1.89 -6.51 -17.96
C PRO A 114 -3.24 -5.94 -18.39
N MET A 115 -4.30 -6.13 -17.62
CA MET A 115 -5.63 -5.60 -17.94
C MET A 115 -5.59 -4.07 -18.06
N CYS A 116 -4.84 -3.39 -17.17
CA CYS A 116 -4.73 -1.93 -17.21
C CYS A 116 -3.95 -1.43 -18.43
N GLN A 117 -3.13 -2.29 -19.06
CA GLN A 117 -2.39 -1.97 -20.27
C GLN A 117 -3.20 -2.29 -21.54
N ILE A 118 -3.95 -3.38 -21.50
CA ILE A 118 -4.80 -3.82 -22.63
C ILE A 118 -6.01 -2.89 -22.79
N TYR A 119 -6.59 -2.44 -21.68
CA TYR A 119 -7.81 -1.64 -21.66
C TYR A 119 -7.54 -0.22 -21.16
N GLU A 120 -7.49 0.72 -22.09
CA GLU A 120 -7.39 2.15 -21.78
C GLU A 120 -8.58 2.59 -20.90
N GLY A 121 -8.30 3.40 -19.90
CA GLY A 121 -9.31 3.86 -18.95
C GLY A 121 -9.50 2.98 -17.71
N LEU A 122 -8.92 1.78 -17.68
CA LEU A 122 -9.02 0.88 -16.54
C LEU A 122 -8.00 1.25 -15.45
N ARG A 123 -8.48 1.39 -14.21
CA ARG A 123 -7.64 1.70 -13.03
C ARG A 123 -7.25 0.47 -12.23
N LEU A 124 -7.99 -0.61 -12.42
CA LEU A 124 -7.87 -1.86 -11.70
C LEU A 124 -8.45 -2.99 -12.55
N GLY A 125 -7.67 -4.00 -12.86
CA GLY A 125 -8.08 -5.13 -13.66
C GLY A 125 -8.10 -6.46 -12.91
N TRP A 126 -7.65 -6.47 -11.66
CA TRP A 126 -7.58 -7.68 -10.80
C TRP A 126 -6.82 -8.86 -11.42
N TYR A 127 -6.02 -8.65 -12.45
CA TYR A 127 -5.41 -9.75 -13.24
C TYR A 127 -6.46 -10.74 -13.74
N TYR A 128 -7.63 -10.25 -14.11
CA TYR A 128 -8.81 -11.08 -14.36
C TYR A 128 -8.72 -11.88 -15.66
N GLY A 129 -8.27 -11.23 -16.73
CA GLY A 129 -8.31 -11.78 -18.09
C GLY A 129 -9.67 -11.58 -18.75
N ASN A 130 -10.10 -12.58 -19.52
CA ASN A 130 -11.38 -12.57 -20.22
C ASN A 130 -11.97 -13.98 -20.29
N GLN A 131 -12.88 -14.23 -21.25
CA GLN A 131 -13.51 -15.55 -21.44
C GLN A 131 -12.51 -16.64 -21.84
N ASP A 132 -11.50 -16.28 -22.64
CA ASP A 132 -10.58 -17.21 -23.25
C ASP A 132 -9.37 -17.54 -22.36
N PHE A 133 -9.02 -16.64 -21.45
CA PHE A 133 -7.86 -16.80 -20.56
C PHE A 133 -8.05 -16.19 -19.18
N ASN A 134 -7.37 -16.79 -18.20
CA ASN A 134 -7.27 -16.31 -16.82
C ASN A 134 -5.84 -15.81 -16.58
N LEU A 135 -5.65 -14.49 -16.41
CA LEU A 135 -4.34 -13.90 -16.22
C LEU A 135 -3.69 -14.30 -14.90
N ARG A 136 -4.46 -14.62 -13.85
CA ARG A 136 -3.90 -15.07 -12.56
C ARG A 136 -3.22 -16.45 -12.70
N ILE A 137 -3.79 -17.33 -13.55
CA ILE A 137 -3.11 -18.59 -13.90
C ILE A 137 -1.82 -18.30 -14.65
N TYR A 138 -1.83 -17.39 -15.64
CA TYR A 138 -0.64 -17.04 -16.39
C TYR A 138 0.44 -16.40 -15.52
N VAL A 139 0.06 -15.52 -14.59
CA VAL A 139 0.99 -14.98 -13.58
C VAL A 139 1.62 -16.09 -12.77
N SER A 140 0.83 -17.07 -12.31
CA SER A 140 1.36 -18.20 -11.53
C SER A 140 2.34 -19.07 -12.34
N GLU A 141 2.04 -19.31 -13.62
CA GLU A 141 2.91 -20.06 -14.52
C GLU A 141 4.23 -19.31 -14.78
N ILE A 142 4.17 -17.99 -15.03
CA ILE A 142 5.35 -17.12 -15.17
C ILE A 142 6.21 -17.18 -13.90
N VAL A 143 5.59 -17.02 -12.75
CA VAL A 143 6.26 -17.06 -11.44
C VAL A 143 6.98 -18.39 -11.22
N LYS A 144 6.33 -19.51 -11.56
CA LYS A 144 6.96 -20.84 -11.47
C LYS A 144 8.20 -20.97 -12.38
N LEU A 145 8.12 -20.47 -13.62
CA LEU A 145 9.25 -20.50 -14.55
C LEU A 145 10.42 -19.66 -14.03
N ILE A 146 10.16 -18.47 -13.48
CA ILE A 146 11.17 -17.62 -12.86
C ILE A 146 11.74 -18.27 -11.58
N ALA A 147 10.90 -18.86 -10.74
CA ALA A 147 11.33 -19.52 -9.52
C ALA A 147 12.26 -20.72 -9.84
N VAL A 148 11.96 -21.50 -10.88
CA VAL A 148 12.85 -22.59 -11.36
C VAL A 148 14.22 -22.04 -11.77
N LYS A 149 14.25 -20.92 -12.50
CA LYS A 149 15.53 -20.29 -12.91
C LYS A 149 16.32 -19.71 -11.72
N LEU A 150 15.62 -19.30 -10.67
CA LEU A 150 16.23 -18.83 -9.41
C LEU A 150 16.56 -19.98 -8.43
N GLU A 151 16.25 -21.22 -8.79
CA GLU A 151 16.38 -22.39 -7.91
C GLU A 151 15.60 -22.25 -6.59
N ILE A 152 14.44 -21.61 -6.65
CA ILE A 152 13.56 -21.35 -5.49
C ILE A 152 12.43 -22.37 -5.48
N PRO A 153 12.25 -23.16 -4.40
CA PRO A 153 11.15 -24.12 -4.30
C PRO A 153 9.79 -23.43 -4.09
N ASN A 154 8.71 -24.12 -4.39
CA ASN A 154 7.36 -23.58 -4.37
C ASN A 154 6.95 -23.02 -3.00
N ASP A 155 7.33 -23.67 -1.90
CA ASP A 155 7.04 -23.25 -0.52
C ASP A 155 7.77 -21.96 -0.10
N GLN A 156 8.69 -21.50 -0.92
CA GLN A 156 9.42 -20.24 -0.75
C GLN A 156 8.93 -19.13 -1.72
N ILE A 157 7.86 -19.38 -2.46
CA ILE A 157 7.19 -18.37 -3.30
C ILE A 157 6.11 -17.69 -2.47
N ILE A 158 6.16 -16.35 -2.38
CA ILE A 158 5.26 -15.54 -1.56
C ILE A 158 4.62 -14.46 -2.44
N PHE A 159 3.35 -14.61 -2.74
CA PHE A 159 2.57 -13.58 -3.40
C PHE A 159 2.14 -12.52 -2.38
N TYR A 160 2.27 -11.26 -2.75
CA TYR A 160 1.93 -10.14 -1.89
C TYR A 160 1.12 -9.11 -2.65
N GLY A 161 -0.03 -8.74 -2.10
CA GLY A 161 -0.87 -7.71 -2.68
C GLY A 161 -1.82 -7.07 -1.69
N SER A 162 -2.26 -5.86 -1.99
CA SER A 162 -3.34 -5.19 -1.27
C SER A 162 -4.53 -4.98 -2.19
N SER A 163 -5.73 -4.87 -1.63
CA SER A 163 -6.94 -4.54 -2.41
C SER A 163 -7.14 -5.53 -3.57
N GLY A 164 -7.17 -5.06 -4.81
CA GLY A 164 -7.25 -5.91 -6.01
C GLY A 164 -6.06 -6.84 -6.20
N GLY A 165 -4.84 -6.37 -5.88
CA GLY A 165 -3.65 -7.21 -5.87
C GLY A 165 -3.71 -8.30 -4.80
N GLY A 166 -4.36 -8.03 -3.66
CA GLY A 166 -4.61 -9.03 -2.62
C GLY A 166 -5.57 -10.14 -3.07
N ALA A 167 -6.61 -9.78 -3.82
CA ALA A 167 -7.50 -10.76 -4.45
C ALA A 167 -6.74 -11.65 -5.44
N ALA A 168 -5.90 -11.06 -6.28
CA ALA A 168 -5.08 -11.79 -7.23
C ALA A 168 -4.05 -12.69 -6.52
N ALA A 169 -3.44 -12.24 -5.42
CA ALA A 169 -2.46 -13.02 -4.66
C ALA A 169 -3.05 -14.31 -4.10
N ILE A 170 -4.31 -14.29 -3.62
CA ILE A 170 -5.01 -15.49 -3.14
C ILE A 170 -5.11 -16.52 -4.26
N GLU A 171 -5.62 -16.14 -5.42
CA GLU A 171 -5.80 -17.06 -6.54
C GLU A 171 -4.45 -17.53 -7.09
N CYS A 172 -3.51 -16.60 -7.32
CA CYS A 172 -2.19 -16.96 -7.85
C CYS A 172 -1.46 -17.99 -6.97
N ALA A 173 -1.46 -17.79 -5.65
CA ALA A 173 -0.86 -18.76 -4.73
C ALA A 173 -1.56 -20.12 -4.79
N SER A 174 -2.89 -20.13 -4.92
CA SER A 174 -3.67 -21.39 -4.99
C SER A 174 -3.37 -22.23 -6.23
N HIS A 175 -2.74 -21.66 -7.25
CA HIS A 175 -2.27 -22.40 -8.44
C HIS A 175 -0.86 -23.00 -8.30
N ILE A 176 -0.19 -22.74 -7.18
CA ILE A 176 1.16 -23.27 -6.90
C ILE A 176 1.13 -24.00 -5.56
N GLU A 177 1.29 -25.32 -5.62
CA GLU A 177 1.26 -26.14 -4.40
C GLU A 177 2.33 -25.66 -3.40
N TYR A 178 1.94 -25.44 -2.16
CA TYR A 178 2.73 -24.91 -1.03
C TYR A 178 3.14 -23.43 -1.14
N ALA A 179 2.80 -22.70 -2.19
CA ALA A 179 3.07 -21.27 -2.23
C ALA A 179 2.28 -20.51 -1.12
N LYS A 180 2.68 -19.29 -0.86
CA LYS A 180 2.09 -18.44 0.17
C LYS A 180 1.48 -17.20 -0.44
N ALA A 181 0.44 -16.66 0.21
CA ALA A 181 -0.12 -15.35 -0.11
C ALA A 181 -0.22 -14.47 1.11
N VAL A 182 0.15 -13.21 0.96
CA VAL A 182 -0.15 -12.12 1.89
C VAL A 182 -1.10 -11.17 1.21
N SER A 183 -2.31 -11.10 1.71
CA SER A 183 -3.40 -10.34 1.12
C SER A 183 -3.92 -9.31 2.11
N ILE A 184 -3.67 -8.02 1.83
CA ILE A 184 -4.06 -6.92 2.70
C ILE A 184 -5.34 -6.30 2.17
N ASN A 185 -6.38 -6.28 2.99
CA ASN A 185 -7.70 -5.74 2.63
C ASN A 185 -8.16 -6.24 1.25
N PRO A 186 -8.15 -7.58 0.99
CA PRO A 186 -8.38 -8.13 -0.34
C PRO A 186 -9.84 -7.98 -0.77
N GLN A 187 -10.03 -7.70 -2.04
CA GLN A 187 -11.35 -7.63 -2.66
C GLN A 187 -11.86 -9.04 -3.00
N ILE A 188 -12.43 -9.74 -2.03
CA ILE A 188 -12.86 -11.15 -2.16
C ILE A 188 -14.00 -11.32 -3.16
N ALA A 189 -15.00 -10.42 -3.13
CA ALA A 189 -16.14 -10.42 -4.03
C ALA A 189 -16.01 -9.25 -5.01
N LEU A 190 -15.46 -9.49 -6.21
CA LEU A 190 -15.12 -8.42 -7.16
C LEU A 190 -16.37 -7.64 -7.59
N PHE A 191 -17.49 -8.29 -7.76
CA PHE A 191 -18.77 -7.69 -8.15
C PHE A 191 -19.35 -6.71 -7.11
N ARG A 192 -18.81 -6.68 -5.89
CA ARG A 192 -19.19 -5.72 -4.84
C ARG A 192 -18.31 -4.48 -4.81
N HIS A 193 -17.22 -4.49 -5.56
CA HIS A 193 -16.30 -3.35 -5.55
C HIS A 193 -16.85 -2.18 -6.36
N LEU A 194 -16.54 -0.95 -5.93
CA LEU A 194 -17.03 0.28 -6.57
C LEU A 194 -16.61 0.41 -8.05
N TYR A 195 -15.49 -0.21 -8.47
CA TYR A 195 -15.02 -0.22 -9.86
C TYR A 195 -15.57 -1.40 -10.69
N ALA A 196 -16.42 -2.26 -10.13
CA ALA A 196 -16.96 -3.41 -10.84
C ALA A 196 -17.72 -3.01 -12.11
N HIS A 197 -18.55 -1.97 -12.02
CA HIS A 197 -19.32 -1.48 -13.17
C HIS A 197 -18.42 -0.86 -14.25
N ASP A 198 -17.41 -0.07 -13.88
CA ASP A 198 -16.46 0.49 -14.84
C ASP A 198 -15.66 -0.62 -15.52
N PHE A 199 -15.23 -1.63 -14.75
CA PHE A 199 -14.56 -2.81 -15.28
C PHE A 199 -15.41 -3.53 -16.32
N GLU A 200 -16.67 -3.84 -16.02
CA GLU A 200 -17.59 -4.49 -16.96
C GLU A 200 -17.81 -3.66 -18.22
N LYS A 201 -18.03 -2.35 -18.06
CA LYS A 201 -18.25 -1.43 -19.17
C LYS A 201 -17.04 -1.35 -20.11
N ILE A 202 -15.82 -1.31 -19.56
CA ILE A 202 -14.58 -1.14 -20.33
C ILE A 202 -14.15 -2.47 -20.95
N THR A 203 -14.22 -3.57 -20.19
CA THR A 203 -13.67 -4.87 -20.60
C THR A 203 -14.71 -5.77 -21.26
N HIS A 204 -15.99 -5.44 -21.17
CA HIS A 204 -17.12 -6.28 -21.57
C HIS A 204 -17.18 -7.64 -20.85
N ASN A 205 -16.49 -7.79 -19.74
CA ASN A 205 -16.63 -8.95 -18.86
C ASN A 205 -17.78 -8.74 -17.88
N ASN A 206 -18.57 -9.76 -17.63
CA ASN A 206 -19.64 -9.70 -16.63
C ASN A 206 -19.19 -10.34 -15.32
N LEU A 207 -19.03 -9.53 -14.26
CA LEU A 207 -18.65 -9.99 -12.92
C LEU A 207 -19.84 -10.59 -12.13
N PHE A 208 -21.06 -10.35 -12.56
CA PHE A 208 -22.27 -10.84 -11.91
C PHE A 208 -22.78 -12.18 -12.46
N THR A 209 -22.11 -12.74 -13.46
CA THR A 209 -22.54 -14.01 -14.08
C THR A 209 -22.20 -15.20 -13.18
N GLU A 210 -23.10 -16.18 -13.16
CA GLU A 210 -22.91 -17.51 -12.54
C GLU A 210 -22.30 -18.54 -13.50
N ASP A 211 -21.70 -18.10 -14.58
CA ASP A 211 -21.01 -18.97 -15.53
C ASP A 211 -19.72 -19.58 -14.94
N SER A 212 -18.97 -20.29 -15.77
CA SER A 212 -17.72 -20.96 -15.37
C SER A 212 -16.64 -20.03 -14.78
N ARG A 213 -16.80 -18.71 -14.85
CA ARG A 213 -15.89 -17.70 -14.30
C ARG A 213 -16.28 -17.22 -12.90
N TRP A 214 -17.38 -17.72 -12.34
CA TRP A 214 -17.84 -17.33 -11.01
C TRP A 214 -16.73 -17.42 -9.95
N HIS A 215 -15.91 -18.47 -10.01
CA HIS A 215 -14.80 -18.64 -9.09
C HIS A 215 -13.74 -17.52 -9.14
N ARG A 216 -13.54 -16.86 -10.30
CA ARG A 216 -12.66 -15.68 -10.40
C ARG A 216 -13.27 -14.45 -9.73
N ASN A 217 -14.59 -14.39 -9.64
CA ASN A 217 -15.30 -13.26 -9.05
C ASN A 217 -15.41 -13.35 -7.55
N ASN A 218 -15.12 -14.51 -6.97
CA ASN A 218 -15.24 -14.78 -5.56
C ASN A 218 -14.02 -15.57 -5.02
N GLY A 219 -13.12 -14.84 -4.38
CA GLY A 219 -11.88 -15.41 -3.83
C GLY A 219 -12.09 -16.50 -2.76
N THR A 220 -13.30 -16.62 -2.17
CA THR A 220 -13.59 -17.70 -1.21
C THR A 220 -13.48 -19.08 -1.86
N TYR A 221 -13.75 -19.19 -3.15
CA TYR A 221 -13.61 -20.46 -3.87
C TYR A 221 -12.19 -21.03 -3.73
N TYR A 222 -11.17 -20.19 -3.89
CA TYR A 222 -9.77 -20.61 -3.80
C TYR A 222 -9.33 -20.95 -2.38
N LEU A 223 -9.90 -20.30 -1.37
CA LEU A 223 -9.65 -20.62 0.02
C LEU A 223 -10.28 -21.97 0.43
N GLN A 224 -11.46 -22.28 -0.12
CA GLN A 224 -12.16 -23.55 0.12
C GLN A 224 -11.53 -24.74 -0.63
N HIS A 225 -11.02 -24.50 -1.84
CA HIS A 225 -10.44 -25.52 -2.72
C HIS A 225 -8.91 -25.40 -2.78
N ASN A 226 -8.33 -25.04 -1.66
CA ASN A 226 -6.91 -24.72 -1.56
C ASN A 226 -6.02 -25.94 -1.90
N ASN A 227 -4.99 -25.70 -2.71
CA ASN A 227 -3.99 -26.68 -3.10
C ASN A 227 -2.76 -26.62 -2.17
N LYS A 228 -2.97 -26.74 -0.86
CA LYS A 228 -1.94 -26.68 0.19
C LYS A 228 -1.12 -25.38 0.20
N SER A 229 -1.61 -24.32 -0.44
CA SER A 229 -1.02 -22.99 -0.31
C SER A 229 -1.45 -22.35 1.02
N LYS A 230 -0.58 -21.51 1.58
CA LYS A 230 -0.84 -20.82 2.84
C LYS A 230 -1.26 -19.38 2.60
N HIS A 231 -2.30 -18.94 3.26
CA HIS A 231 -2.87 -17.61 3.08
C HIS A 231 -2.88 -16.82 4.39
N LEU A 232 -2.23 -15.65 4.40
CA LEU A 232 -2.40 -14.64 5.42
C LEU A 232 -3.28 -13.52 4.86
N ILE A 233 -4.48 -13.38 5.40
CA ILE A 233 -5.42 -12.32 5.05
C ILE A 233 -5.45 -11.30 6.19
N MET A 234 -5.13 -10.05 5.88
CA MET A 234 -5.16 -8.95 6.84
C MET A 234 -6.34 -8.03 6.52
N VAL A 235 -7.18 -7.74 7.51
CA VAL A 235 -8.38 -6.90 7.31
C VAL A 235 -8.49 -5.84 8.39
N ASN A 236 -8.67 -4.59 7.96
CA ASN A 236 -8.90 -3.46 8.85
C ASN A 236 -10.38 -3.38 9.25
N LEU A 237 -10.65 -3.51 10.53
CA LEU A 237 -12.01 -3.46 11.08
C LEU A 237 -12.72 -2.11 10.89
N ARG A 238 -11.98 -1.03 10.61
CA ARG A 238 -12.55 0.30 10.35
C ARG A 238 -13.01 0.50 8.92
N SER A 239 -12.65 -0.39 8.02
CA SER A 239 -13.06 -0.33 6.62
C SER A 239 -14.34 -1.13 6.40
N GLU A 240 -15.47 -0.46 6.24
CA GLU A 240 -16.75 -1.11 5.98
C GLU A 240 -16.70 -1.96 4.70
N SER A 241 -16.03 -1.47 3.67
CA SER A 241 -15.87 -2.21 2.41
C SER A 241 -15.06 -3.50 2.61
N ASP A 242 -14.01 -3.48 3.42
CA ASP A 242 -13.17 -4.65 3.66
C ASP A 242 -13.88 -5.65 4.58
N MET A 243 -14.62 -5.16 5.56
CA MET A 243 -15.48 -5.98 6.40
C MET A 243 -16.58 -6.68 5.59
N MET A 244 -17.13 -6.01 4.57
CA MET A 244 -18.06 -6.65 3.65
C MET A 244 -17.39 -7.80 2.86
N HIS A 245 -16.16 -7.61 2.39
CA HIS A 245 -15.39 -8.66 1.71
C HIS A 245 -15.04 -9.81 2.67
N LEU A 246 -14.67 -9.50 3.91
CA LEU A 246 -14.41 -10.51 4.94
C LEU A 246 -15.66 -11.35 5.26
N ASP A 247 -16.85 -10.76 5.27
CA ASP A 247 -18.12 -11.48 5.52
C ASP A 247 -18.35 -12.62 4.52
N TYR A 248 -17.90 -12.49 3.27
CA TYR A 248 -17.93 -13.59 2.30
C TYR A 248 -17.07 -14.77 2.76
N ILE A 249 -15.88 -14.53 3.29
CA ILE A 249 -15.00 -15.58 3.81
C ILE A 249 -15.66 -16.24 5.04
N ILE A 250 -16.14 -15.42 5.98
CA ILE A 250 -16.78 -15.89 7.22
C ILE A 250 -17.94 -16.82 6.91
N ARG A 251 -18.83 -16.41 6.01
CA ARG A 251 -20.01 -17.21 5.65
C ARG A 251 -19.67 -18.46 4.87
N ALA A 252 -18.77 -18.34 3.87
CA ALA A 252 -18.42 -19.48 3.03
C ALA A 252 -17.68 -20.59 3.79
N MET A 253 -16.92 -20.22 4.82
CA MET A 253 -16.10 -21.14 5.60
C MET A 253 -16.60 -21.36 7.03
N GLU A 254 -17.75 -20.76 7.38
CA GLU A 254 -18.38 -20.85 8.72
C GLU A 254 -17.43 -20.48 9.88
N LEU A 255 -16.62 -19.41 9.67
CA LEU A 255 -15.57 -19.01 10.60
C LEU A 255 -16.14 -18.22 11.78
N LYS A 256 -15.49 -18.38 12.94
CA LYS A 256 -15.68 -17.51 14.11
C LYS A 256 -14.39 -16.76 14.36
N LEU A 257 -14.41 -15.45 14.16
CA LEU A 257 -13.24 -14.60 14.27
C LEU A 257 -13.22 -13.85 15.59
N LYS A 258 -12.00 -13.63 16.12
CA LYS A 258 -11.70 -12.72 17.23
C LYS A 258 -10.76 -11.63 16.73
N TYR A 259 -10.66 -10.54 17.45
CA TYR A 259 -9.66 -9.50 17.19
C TYR A 259 -8.24 -10.11 17.22
N GLY A 260 -7.38 -9.68 16.32
CA GLY A 260 -6.03 -10.18 16.17
C GLY A 260 -5.92 -11.38 15.24
N LEU A 261 -5.00 -12.28 15.50
CA LEU A 261 -4.70 -13.44 14.68
C LEU A 261 -5.69 -14.59 14.92
N ASN A 262 -6.18 -15.15 13.81
CA ASN A 262 -7.07 -16.30 13.77
C ASN A 262 -6.49 -17.35 12.82
N PHE A 263 -6.40 -18.61 13.26
CA PHE A 263 -5.75 -19.70 12.54
C PHE A 263 -6.75 -20.79 12.17
N PHE A 264 -6.82 -21.13 10.88
CA PHE A 264 -7.70 -22.15 10.32
C PHE A 264 -6.91 -23.03 9.33
N GLY A 265 -5.98 -23.83 9.87
CA GLY A 265 -5.05 -24.61 9.05
C GLY A 265 -4.13 -23.71 8.22
N ASP A 266 -4.23 -23.82 6.90
CA ASP A 266 -3.43 -23.02 5.96
C ASP A 266 -3.95 -21.59 5.75
N LEU A 267 -5.09 -21.23 6.37
CA LEU A 267 -5.65 -19.90 6.35
C LEU A 267 -5.42 -19.18 7.68
N ILE A 268 -4.78 -18.03 7.63
CA ILE A 268 -4.61 -17.12 8.76
C ILE A 268 -5.33 -15.82 8.44
N ILE A 269 -6.18 -15.36 9.36
CA ILE A 269 -6.86 -14.07 9.23
C ILE A 269 -6.42 -13.17 10.37
N TRP A 270 -5.82 -12.04 10.03
CA TRP A 270 -5.42 -11.01 10.98
C TRP A 270 -6.37 -9.84 10.93
N LEU A 271 -7.20 -9.73 11.97
CA LEU A 271 -8.07 -8.57 12.18
C LEU A 271 -7.34 -7.49 12.97
N TYR A 272 -7.13 -6.34 12.34
CA TYR A 272 -6.49 -5.20 12.98
C TYR A 272 -7.41 -3.97 12.97
N ASP A 273 -7.18 -3.08 13.92
CA ASP A 273 -7.88 -1.80 14.03
C ASP A 273 -6.87 -0.68 13.78
N CYS A 274 -6.89 -0.16 12.58
CA CYS A 274 -6.01 0.88 12.14
C CYS A 274 -6.83 2.10 11.74
N ASP A 275 -6.68 3.19 12.49
CA ASP A 275 -7.18 4.51 12.12
C ASP A 275 -6.25 5.07 11.04
N CYS A 276 -6.30 4.40 9.88
CA CYS A 276 -5.54 4.87 8.74
C CYS A 276 -6.14 6.19 8.34
N GLU A 277 -5.36 7.16 8.54
CA GLU A 277 -5.34 8.42 7.93
C GLU A 277 -6.50 8.85 7.10
N PRO A 278 -6.91 10.07 7.26
CA PRO A 278 -7.83 10.73 6.35
C PRO A 278 -7.38 10.69 4.88
N TYR A 279 -6.08 10.46 4.59
CA TYR A 279 -5.55 10.46 3.23
C TYR A 279 -5.85 9.23 2.42
N ILE A 280 -5.98 8.10 3.08
CA ILE A 280 -5.94 6.82 2.40
C ILE A 280 -7.22 6.03 2.67
N GLY A 281 -8.06 6.54 3.58
CA GLY A 281 -9.20 5.80 4.09
C GLY A 281 -8.78 4.50 4.77
N ALA A 282 -9.67 3.93 5.54
CA ALA A 282 -9.42 2.68 6.28
C ALA A 282 -9.10 1.46 5.38
N HIS A 283 -9.43 1.53 4.09
CA HIS A 283 -9.11 0.49 3.11
C HIS A 283 -7.62 0.38 2.80
N MET A 284 -6.91 1.50 2.81
CA MET A 284 -5.50 1.50 2.43
C MET A 284 -4.62 1.46 3.67
N LEU A 285 -3.93 0.36 3.84
CA LEU A 285 -2.87 0.29 4.83
C LEU A 285 -1.70 1.13 4.34
N GLN A 286 -1.21 2.01 5.21
CA GLN A 286 0.04 2.71 4.95
C GLN A 286 1.16 1.66 4.85
N ASP A 287 1.66 1.46 3.64
CA ASP A 287 2.82 0.60 3.41
C ASP A 287 4.05 1.26 4.05
N ASN A 288 4.25 0.99 5.29
CA ASN A 288 5.51 1.31 5.94
C ASN A 288 6.37 0.05 6.08
N HIS A 289 7.63 0.26 6.28
CA HIS A 289 8.61 -0.82 6.42
C HIS A 289 8.28 -1.75 7.59
N CYS A 290 7.58 -1.25 8.60
CA CYS A 290 7.15 -2.01 9.77
C CYS A 290 6.19 -3.13 9.42
N LEU A 291 5.20 -2.81 8.59
CA LEU A 291 4.24 -3.82 8.17
C LEU A 291 4.93 -4.90 7.34
N ALA A 292 5.79 -4.49 6.41
CA ALA A 292 6.54 -5.43 5.60
C ALA A 292 7.44 -6.33 6.46
N PHE A 293 8.06 -5.76 7.49
CA PHE A 293 8.87 -6.51 8.44
C PHE A 293 8.01 -7.48 9.28
N ALA A 294 6.90 -7.00 9.85
CA ALA A 294 5.98 -7.84 10.62
C ALA A 294 5.40 -8.98 9.77
N VAL A 295 5.04 -8.68 8.53
CA VAL A 295 4.56 -9.68 7.57
C VAL A 295 5.65 -10.68 7.22
N GLN A 296 6.88 -10.25 7.00
CA GLN A 296 8.02 -11.14 6.76
C GLN A 296 8.24 -12.08 7.94
N MET A 297 8.28 -11.52 9.16
CA MET A 297 8.43 -12.31 10.39
C MET A 297 7.32 -13.34 10.52
N LEU A 298 6.07 -12.94 10.34
CA LEU A 298 4.92 -13.81 10.43
C LEU A 298 4.96 -14.94 9.40
N LEU A 299 5.39 -14.66 8.17
CA LEU A 299 5.52 -15.66 7.12
C LEU A 299 6.68 -16.64 7.36
N GLU A 300 7.77 -16.17 7.93
CA GLU A 300 8.89 -17.04 8.31
C GLU A 300 8.49 -18.00 9.43
N GLU A 301 7.73 -17.49 10.41
CA GLU A 301 7.24 -18.29 11.54
C GLU A 301 6.14 -19.30 11.15
N ILE A 302 5.31 -18.97 10.18
CA ILE A 302 4.25 -19.87 9.70
C ILE A 302 4.79 -21.22 9.21
N ASP A 303 6.02 -21.27 8.76
CA ASP A 303 6.64 -22.50 8.28
C ASP A 303 7.45 -23.24 9.34
N SER A 304 7.70 -22.66 10.49
CA SER A 304 8.44 -23.39 11.51
C SER A 304 7.53 -24.34 12.24
N GLN A 305 7.97 -25.58 12.40
CA GLN A 305 7.27 -26.57 13.23
C GLN A 305 7.15 -26.06 14.67
N GLU A 306 8.15 -25.32 15.14
CA GLU A 306 8.19 -24.65 16.42
C GLU A 306 7.03 -23.64 16.59
N PHE A 307 6.71 -22.85 15.56
CA PHE A 307 5.55 -21.97 15.57
C PHE A 307 4.24 -22.75 15.74
N MET A 308 4.10 -23.85 15.02
CA MET A 308 2.89 -24.68 15.07
C MET A 308 2.71 -25.38 16.42
N GLU A 309 3.81 -25.69 17.11
CA GLU A 309 3.82 -26.33 18.44
C GLU A 309 3.57 -25.35 19.59
N HIS A 310 3.95 -24.07 19.43
CA HIS A 310 3.87 -23.02 20.45
C HIS A 310 2.74 -22.01 20.22
N LYS A 311 1.66 -22.42 19.60
CA LYS A 311 0.44 -21.61 19.35
C LYS A 311 -0.30 -21.29 20.65
N ASP A 312 0.35 -20.69 21.61
CA ASP A 312 -0.33 -20.27 22.82
C ASP A 312 -0.88 -18.83 22.70
N ASP A 313 -1.84 -18.53 23.55
CA ASP A 313 -2.45 -17.20 23.58
C ASP A 313 -1.44 -16.08 23.92
N SER A 314 -0.28 -16.41 24.49
CA SER A 314 0.73 -15.43 24.88
C SER A 314 1.51 -14.88 23.66
N PHE A 315 1.83 -15.75 22.68
CA PHE A 315 2.48 -15.33 21.43
C PHE A 315 1.57 -14.40 20.61
N TYR A 316 0.29 -14.78 20.46
CA TYR A 316 -0.67 -13.95 19.73
C TYR A 316 -0.92 -12.61 20.41
N ARG A 317 -0.97 -12.62 21.74
CA ARG A 317 -1.07 -11.40 22.51
C ARG A 317 0.14 -10.50 22.27
N TYR A 318 1.34 -11.05 22.26
CA TYR A 318 2.58 -10.33 22.02
C TYR A 318 2.59 -9.66 20.63
N ILE A 319 2.28 -10.39 19.55
CA ILE A 319 2.20 -9.83 18.19
C ILE A 319 1.14 -8.73 18.11
N ASN A 320 -0.05 -8.96 18.69
CA ASN A 320 -1.12 -7.99 18.70
C ASN A 320 -0.78 -6.76 19.54
N GLU A 321 -0.16 -6.93 20.71
CA GLU A 321 0.26 -5.83 21.57
C GLU A 321 1.40 -5.03 20.96
N TRP A 322 2.37 -5.69 20.36
CA TRP A 322 3.46 -5.04 19.65
C TRP A 322 2.95 -4.21 18.47
N TRP A 323 2.13 -4.80 17.61
CA TRP A 323 1.49 -4.12 16.49
C TRP A 323 0.62 -2.95 16.96
N TYR A 324 -0.24 -3.18 17.94
CA TYR A 324 -1.14 -2.18 18.48
C TYR A 324 -0.39 -1.04 19.17
N THR A 325 0.65 -1.34 19.93
CA THR A 325 1.46 -0.34 20.63
C THR A 325 2.23 0.52 19.63
N TRP A 326 2.86 -0.11 18.66
CA TRP A 326 3.54 0.61 17.58
C TRP A 326 2.56 1.49 16.80
N TRP A 327 1.47 0.90 16.34
CA TRP A 327 0.45 1.60 15.58
C TRP A 327 -0.15 2.78 16.36
N LYS A 328 -0.51 2.57 17.62
CA LYS A 328 -1.05 3.60 18.50
C LYS A 328 -0.09 4.76 18.71
N ARG A 329 1.21 4.51 18.71
CA ARG A 329 2.25 5.52 18.82
C ARG A 329 2.36 6.34 17.54
N GLU A 330 2.39 5.69 16.37
CA GLU A 330 2.40 6.35 15.06
C GLU A 330 1.15 7.21 14.80
N GLN A 331 0.01 6.80 15.35
CA GLN A 331 -1.28 7.48 15.18
C GLN A 331 -1.61 8.45 16.32
N SER A 332 -0.82 8.47 17.40
CA SER A 332 -1.18 9.23 18.61
C SER A 332 -1.32 10.74 18.36
N TRP A 333 -0.50 11.29 17.48
CA TRP A 333 -0.56 12.70 17.11
C TRP A 333 -1.80 13.04 16.25
N ARG A 334 -2.33 12.08 15.50
CA ARG A 334 -3.43 12.27 14.55
C ARG A 334 -4.82 12.31 15.20
N LYS A 335 -4.94 11.74 16.40
CA LYS A 335 -6.17 11.81 17.23
C LYS A 335 -6.21 13.05 18.13
N LYS A 336 -5.09 13.76 18.26
CA LYS A 336 -5.03 14.98 19.05
C LYS A 336 -5.71 16.11 18.32
N GLN A 337 -6.35 16.99 19.07
CA GLN A 337 -6.77 18.29 18.56
C GLN A 337 -5.52 19.17 18.35
N PRO A 338 -5.51 20.03 17.34
CA PRO A 338 -4.39 20.93 17.10
C PRO A 338 -4.17 21.87 18.30
N ASP A 339 -2.92 22.09 18.66
CA ASP A 339 -2.58 23.05 19.72
C ASP A 339 -2.74 24.49 19.22
N LEU A 340 -3.94 25.03 19.39
CA LEU A 340 -4.28 26.37 18.96
C LEU A 340 -3.49 27.45 19.71
N LYS A 341 -3.05 27.18 20.95
CA LYS A 341 -2.18 28.10 21.70
C LYS A 341 -0.80 28.15 21.09
N TYR A 342 -0.28 27.00 20.69
CA TYR A 342 0.99 26.91 19.98
C TYR A 342 0.89 27.60 18.60
N LEU A 343 -0.18 27.35 17.85
CA LEU A 343 -0.42 28.00 16.58
C LEU A 343 -0.48 29.54 16.73
N ALA A 344 -1.26 30.05 17.68
CA ALA A 344 -1.37 31.48 17.95
C ALA A 344 -0.02 32.11 18.36
N LYS A 345 0.79 31.38 19.13
CA LYS A 345 2.14 31.82 19.51
C LYS A 345 3.07 31.91 18.32
N CYS A 346 3.02 30.93 17.41
CA CYS A 346 3.85 30.90 16.20
C CYS A 346 3.41 31.94 15.19
N ALA A 347 2.11 32.09 14.95
CA ALA A 347 1.56 33.00 13.92
C ALA A 347 1.80 34.49 14.22
N LYS A 348 2.16 34.87 15.45
CA LYS A 348 2.32 36.26 15.92
C LYS A 348 1.25 37.22 15.35
N ALA A 349 0.59 37.98 16.18
CA ALA A 349 -0.67 38.72 15.96
C ALA A 349 -0.82 39.62 14.71
N LEU A 350 0.08 39.54 13.72
CA LEU A 350 0.08 40.42 12.53
C LEU A 350 0.30 39.68 11.20
N LYS A 351 0.40 38.35 11.21
CA LYS A 351 0.58 37.58 9.97
C LYS A 351 -0.71 36.83 9.59
N LYS A 352 -1.00 36.80 8.29
CA LYS A 352 -2.07 35.97 7.75
C LYS A 352 -1.67 34.50 7.85
N THR A 353 -2.53 33.67 8.40
CA THR A 353 -2.29 32.23 8.42
C THR A 353 -2.62 31.62 7.08
N ALA A 354 -1.67 30.89 6.52
CA ALA A 354 -1.79 30.25 5.22
C ALA A 354 -1.54 28.73 5.31
N LEU A 355 -2.21 27.99 4.45
CA LEU A 355 -1.91 26.57 4.21
C LEU A 355 -1.03 26.44 2.97
N PHE A 356 -0.09 25.51 3.01
CA PHE A 356 0.67 25.09 1.85
C PHE A 356 0.37 23.61 1.57
N GLY A 357 -0.36 23.36 0.50
CA GLY A 357 -0.94 22.08 0.12
C GLY A 357 -2.46 22.06 0.34
N THR A 358 -3.16 21.40 -0.57
CA THR A 358 -4.63 21.32 -0.62
C THR A 358 -5.15 19.88 -0.56
N GLY A 359 -4.36 18.98 0.04
CA GLY A 359 -4.75 17.59 0.25
C GLY A 359 -5.64 17.40 1.48
N ASP A 360 -5.88 16.14 1.81
CA ASP A 360 -6.77 15.75 2.90
C ASP A 360 -6.31 16.27 4.28
N GLU A 361 -4.98 16.45 4.51
CA GLU A 361 -4.48 17.08 5.74
C GLU A 361 -4.96 18.51 5.90
N ALA A 362 -4.89 19.27 4.82
CA ALA A 362 -5.39 20.62 4.81
C ALA A 362 -6.89 20.63 5.13
N GLN A 363 -7.65 19.72 4.52
CA GLN A 363 -9.08 19.59 4.76
C GLN A 363 -9.38 19.26 6.23
N LYS A 364 -8.70 18.25 6.78
CA LYS A 364 -8.86 17.86 8.18
C LYS A 364 -8.48 18.99 9.15
N LEU A 365 -7.37 19.67 8.90
CA LEU A 365 -6.98 20.81 9.74
C LEU A 365 -8.04 21.91 9.71
N CYS A 366 -8.56 22.25 8.54
CA CYS A 366 -9.65 23.22 8.42
C CYS A 366 -10.89 22.81 9.22
N GLU A 367 -11.30 21.55 9.15
CA GLU A 367 -12.43 21.02 9.91
C GLU A 367 -12.18 21.10 11.43
N GLN A 368 -10.97 20.83 11.87
CA GLN A 368 -10.59 20.90 13.30
C GLN A 368 -10.42 22.34 13.81
N LEU A 369 -10.24 23.31 12.92
CA LEU A 369 -10.19 24.73 13.26
C LEU A 369 -11.57 25.38 13.37
N LEU A 370 -12.65 24.66 13.04
CA LEU A 370 -14.02 25.07 13.30
C LEU A 370 -14.38 24.76 14.76
N ASP A 371 -15.15 25.64 15.40
CA ASP A 371 -15.72 25.34 16.70
C ASP A 371 -16.92 24.37 16.59
N MET A 372 -17.46 23.94 17.75
CA MET A 372 -18.62 23.05 17.79
C MET A 372 -19.92 23.69 17.21
N ASN A 373 -19.92 24.96 16.97
CA ASN A 373 -21.04 25.70 16.36
C ASN A 373 -20.81 25.95 14.85
N GLY A 374 -19.69 25.51 14.30
CA GLY A 374 -19.30 25.70 12.90
C GLY A 374 -18.69 27.08 12.61
N GLU A 375 -18.33 27.83 13.65
CA GLU A 375 -17.58 29.08 13.51
C GLU A 375 -16.09 28.83 13.43
N ASN A 376 -15.37 29.64 12.64
CA ASN A 376 -13.91 29.52 12.54
C ASN A 376 -13.25 29.88 13.88
N TYR A 377 -12.70 28.88 14.54
CA TYR A 377 -11.92 29.09 15.75
C TYR A 377 -10.56 29.74 15.44
N TYR A 378 -10.02 29.44 14.25
CA TYR A 378 -8.82 30.06 13.72
C TYR A 378 -8.95 30.19 12.19
N SER A 379 -8.82 31.39 11.66
CA SER A 379 -9.04 31.66 10.25
C SER A 379 -7.81 31.35 9.41
N ILE A 380 -7.99 30.50 8.40
CA ILE A 380 -7.04 30.38 7.28
C ILE A 380 -7.40 31.48 6.27
N GLU A 381 -6.41 32.30 5.89
CA GLU A 381 -6.63 33.48 5.06
C GLU A 381 -5.99 33.33 3.65
N ALA A 382 -5.11 32.36 3.46
CA ALA A 382 -4.49 32.08 2.17
C ALA A 382 -4.23 30.57 2.01
N VAL A 383 -4.20 30.12 0.76
CA VAL A 383 -3.90 28.74 0.40
C VAL A 383 -2.93 28.72 -0.78
N PHE A 384 -1.84 27.97 -0.62
CA PHE A 384 -0.80 27.80 -1.64
C PHE A 384 -0.73 26.33 -2.07
N ASP A 385 -0.48 26.10 -3.35
CA ASP A 385 -0.22 24.75 -3.89
C ASP A 385 0.75 24.85 -5.08
N ASN A 386 1.73 23.92 -5.13
CA ASN A 386 2.69 23.85 -6.21
C ASN A 386 2.10 23.32 -7.53
N ASP A 387 0.90 22.74 -7.49
CA ASP A 387 0.24 22.30 -8.71
C ASP A 387 -0.42 23.48 -9.42
N ARG A 388 0.19 23.90 -10.53
CA ARG A 388 -0.33 25.02 -11.34
C ARG A 388 -1.75 24.79 -11.86
N ASN A 389 -2.17 23.52 -12.01
CA ASN A 389 -3.54 23.21 -12.45
C ASN A 389 -4.59 23.54 -11.38
N LYS A 390 -4.18 23.67 -10.13
CA LYS A 390 -5.04 24.08 -9.03
C LYS A 390 -5.08 25.60 -8.82
N ALA A 391 -4.11 26.33 -9.34
CA ALA A 391 -4.07 27.80 -9.19
C ALA A 391 -5.33 28.44 -9.76
N GLY A 392 -5.92 29.34 -8.98
CA GLY A 392 -7.17 30.00 -9.33
C GLY A 392 -8.45 29.21 -8.95
N SER A 393 -8.36 27.91 -8.66
CA SER A 393 -9.47 27.15 -8.08
C SER A 393 -9.67 27.50 -6.59
N VAL A 394 -10.72 26.99 -5.97
CA VAL A 394 -11.11 27.34 -4.60
C VAL A 394 -10.97 26.12 -3.68
N PHE A 395 -10.33 26.31 -2.53
CA PHE A 395 -10.25 25.36 -1.43
C PHE A 395 -10.87 25.98 -0.17
N ASN A 396 -11.92 25.39 0.36
CA ASN A 396 -12.67 25.88 1.53
C ASN A 396 -13.03 27.40 1.46
N GLY A 397 -13.45 27.85 0.28
CA GLY A 397 -13.83 29.25 0.07
C GLY A 397 -12.67 30.20 -0.22
N ILE A 398 -11.42 29.73 -0.20
CA ILE A 398 -10.20 30.53 -0.43
C ILE A 398 -9.61 30.17 -1.79
N GLN A 399 -9.26 31.17 -2.59
CA GLN A 399 -8.61 30.94 -3.87
C GLN A 399 -7.20 30.41 -3.68
N ILE A 400 -6.85 29.33 -4.39
CA ILE A 400 -5.51 28.74 -4.38
C ILE A 400 -4.58 29.60 -5.22
N THR A 401 -3.44 29.97 -4.63
CA THR A 401 -2.39 30.75 -5.29
C THR A 401 -1.14 29.88 -5.50
N HIS A 402 -0.55 29.96 -6.69
CA HIS A 402 0.72 29.30 -6.93
C HIS A 402 1.85 30.06 -6.22
N PRO A 403 2.83 29.38 -5.60
CA PRO A 403 3.93 30.02 -4.88
C PRO A 403 4.72 31.06 -5.67
N ASP A 404 4.93 30.86 -6.97
CA ASP A 404 5.65 31.79 -7.83
C ASP A 404 4.91 33.14 -8.03
N ASP A 405 3.62 33.20 -7.73
CA ASP A 405 2.81 34.39 -7.87
C ASP A 405 2.81 35.24 -6.59
N ILE A 406 3.55 34.82 -5.55
CA ILE A 406 3.66 35.52 -4.28
C ILE A 406 4.88 36.44 -4.29
N ASN A 407 4.60 37.76 -4.22
CA ASN A 407 5.66 38.77 -4.20
C ASN A 407 6.26 39.04 -2.81
N ASP A 408 5.48 38.84 -1.76
CA ASP A 408 5.90 39.08 -0.39
C ASP A 408 5.42 37.97 0.56
N TRP A 409 6.35 37.11 0.94
CA TRP A 409 6.12 36.04 1.88
C TRP A 409 6.08 36.46 3.35
N SER A 410 6.60 37.65 3.68
CA SER A 410 6.73 38.11 5.06
C SER A 410 5.39 38.32 5.77
N GLN A 411 4.33 38.53 5.03
CA GLN A 411 2.97 38.72 5.53
C GLN A 411 2.28 37.42 5.98
N TYR A 412 2.86 36.26 5.69
CA TYR A 412 2.23 34.98 5.97
C TYR A 412 2.94 34.23 7.09
N PHE A 413 2.16 33.52 7.90
CA PHE A 413 2.58 32.39 8.70
C PHE A 413 2.03 31.11 8.05
N ILE A 414 2.91 30.20 7.63
CA ILE A 414 2.56 29.12 6.74
C ILE A 414 2.53 27.80 7.52
N ILE A 415 1.46 27.03 7.34
CA ILE A 415 1.34 25.66 7.82
C ILE A 415 1.48 24.72 6.62
N ILE A 416 2.55 23.96 6.56
CA ILE A 416 2.72 22.93 5.53
C ILE A 416 1.75 21.79 5.84
N SER A 417 0.71 21.66 5.03
CA SER A 417 -0.41 20.74 5.20
C SER A 417 -0.37 19.58 4.19
N THR A 418 0.80 19.00 4.01
CA THR A 418 1.02 17.80 3.20
C THR A 418 2.07 16.91 3.88
N VAL A 419 1.88 15.60 3.84
CA VAL A 419 2.87 14.63 4.35
C VAL A 419 3.92 14.32 3.30
N LYS A 420 3.46 14.15 2.06
CA LYS A 420 4.28 13.59 0.98
C LYS A 420 5.42 14.51 0.54
N PHE A 421 5.22 15.83 0.59
CA PHE A 421 6.14 16.83 0.05
C PHE A 421 6.66 17.80 1.11
N VAL A 422 6.65 17.40 2.38
CA VAL A 422 7.07 18.26 3.51
C VAL A 422 8.49 18.79 3.30
N LYS A 423 9.45 17.92 3.00
CA LYS A 423 10.86 18.29 2.89
C LYS A 423 11.11 19.25 1.71
N GLU A 424 10.49 18.96 0.58
CA GLU A 424 10.59 19.79 -0.63
C GLU A 424 10.01 21.19 -0.39
N ILE A 425 8.84 21.27 0.25
CA ILE A 425 8.21 22.56 0.56
C ILE A 425 8.99 23.30 1.65
N GLN A 426 9.51 22.63 2.66
CA GLN A 426 10.38 23.26 3.66
C GLN A 426 11.61 23.88 2.99
N GLN A 427 12.27 23.15 2.11
CA GLN A 427 13.44 23.66 1.38
C GLN A 427 13.05 24.84 0.47
N GLN A 428 11.91 24.76 -0.20
CA GLN A 428 11.38 25.84 -1.04
C GLN A 428 11.14 27.12 -0.22
N LEU A 429 10.48 27.01 0.95
CA LEU A 429 10.22 28.13 1.82
C LEU A 429 11.53 28.73 2.39
N MET A 430 12.50 27.88 2.75
CA MET A 430 13.83 28.36 3.17
C MET A 430 14.55 29.09 2.04
N ASN A 431 14.41 28.66 0.80
CA ASN A 431 14.97 29.37 -0.37
C ASN A 431 14.31 30.72 -0.60
N TYR A 432 13.06 30.91 -0.16
CA TYR A 432 12.39 32.22 -0.13
C TYR A 432 12.81 33.08 1.09
N GLY A 433 13.78 32.62 1.88
CA GLY A 433 14.29 33.35 3.04
C GLY A 433 13.45 33.20 4.31
N LEU A 434 12.56 32.22 4.36
CA LEU A 434 11.70 31.94 5.50
C LEU A 434 12.38 30.95 6.46
N ALA A 435 12.13 31.10 7.77
CA ALA A 435 12.69 30.25 8.81
C ALA A 435 11.61 29.34 9.46
N TYR A 436 11.96 28.07 9.65
CA TYR A 436 11.13 27.12 10.37
C TYR A 436 10.93 27.54 11.82
N GLY A 437 9.70 27.43 12.32
CA GLY A 437 9.32 27.86 13.66
C GLY A 437 9.06 29.37 13.81
N GLU A 438 9.47 30.20 12.84
CA GLU A 438 9.24 31.64 12.83
C GLU A 438 8.25 32.08 11.75
N ASN A 439 8.37 31.53 10.56
CA ASN A 439 7.57 31.88 9.40
C ASN A 439 6.68 30.73 8.94
N PHE A 440 7.11 29.51 9.20
CA PHE A 440 6.33 28.34 8.86
C PHE A 440 6.57 27.20 9.84
N ILE A 441 5.59 26.28 9.92
CA ILE A 441 5.63 25.02 10.66
C ILE A 441 5.06 23.90 9.78
N VAL A 442 5.27 22.66 10.21
CA VAL A 442 4.59 21.50 9.63
C VAL A 442 3.30 21.23 10.39
N CYS A 443 2.24 20.79 9.72
CA CYS A 443 0.96 20.48 10.36
C CYS A 443 1.13 19.54 11.57
N ALA A 444 2.03 18.55 11.49
CA ALA A 444 2.34 17.65 12.59
C ALA A 444 2.82 18.36 13.89
N ASP A 445 3.38 19.56 13.79
CA ASP A 445 3.81 20.33 14.96
C ASP A 445 2.66 20.81 15.85
N LEU A 446 1.48 20.91 15.26
CA LEU A 446 0.27 21.31 15.97
C LEU A 446 -0.29 20.22 16.88
N TYR A 447 0.18 18.99 16.75
CA TYR A 447 -0.34 17.82 17.45
C TYR A 447 0.65 17.22 18.46
N ARG A 448 1.59 18.01 18.90
CA ARG A 448 2.63 17.62 19.90
C ARG A 448 2.09 17.37 21.30
#